data_162e08e06efb2e210c1a6bbee8fe824d
#
_entry.id   162e08e06efb2e210c1a6bbee8fe824d
#
_cell.length_a   1.000
_cell.length_b   1.000
_cell.length_c   1.000
_cell.angle_alpha   90.00
_cell.angle_beta   90.00
_cell.angle_gamma   90.00
#
_symmetry.space_group_name_H-M   'P 1'
#
loop_
_entity.id
_entity.type
_entity.pdbx_description
1 polymer ?
#
loop_
_entity_poly.entity_id
_entity_poly.type
_entity_poly.pdbx_seq_one_letter_code
_entity_poly.pdbx_strand_id
1 'polypeptide(L)'
;MNEKEISEIRRRFRADKSNITHVRGCYVNEKQEIVSQFDQPLSLLPQEECENMLSVLRRTLSGTLGKNLIEMPFTTAQVVDSDEHRLLMALRDSKLTDEEAVRMFFEKVIASYRPEGTYLILLANDTYDVPYRAKDGETLEDASENIYNYVLCTVCPVKQTKPVLGYDVPENTFHNRDIDWIVSAPQLGFLFPSFTDRSADIYSAMYYCRSASESYDEFIDAVFNREAPMPAEEQKTTFGTILGDSLNDACSLDVVQTVHSRLCGMIEEHKASKDPEPLTITGRTMKTMLTACGVPGEKAEKFEEACAEQFGADAALSPRNLVETKKFEIKTPEVQIRVDPEYSEWIETRYIDGAPYILIPAGAGVQVNGVPIAITRPDVEYEEEE
;
A
#
# COMPACT_ATOMS: atom_id res chain seq x y z
N MET A 1 4.52 13.67 1.46
CA MET A 1 3.52 13.75 0.37
C MET A 1 2.17 13.21 0.84
N ASN A 2 1.05 13.94 0.66
CA ASN A 2 -0.28 13.53 1.15
C ASN A 2 -1.20 13.02 0.02
N GLU A 3 -2.41 12.53 0.35
CA GLU A 3 -3.33 11.92 -0.63
C GLU A 3 -3.79 12.90 -1.73
N LYS A 4 -3.94 14.20 -1.43
CA LYS A 4 -4.32 15.21 -2.44
C LYS A 4 -3.20 15.46 -3.43
N GLU A 5 -1.98 15.55 -2.95
CA GLU A 5 -0.78 15.74 -3.75
C GLU A 5 -0.52 14.54 -4.66
N ILE A 6 -0.62 13.32 -4.13
CA ILE A 6 -0.55 12.09 -4.92
C ILE A 6 -1.63 12.09 -6.02
N SER A 7 -2.86 12.48 -5.67
CA SER A 7 -3.97 12.55 -6.62
C SER A 7 -3.72 13.62 -7.70
N GLU A 8 -3.11 14.75 -7.34
CA GLU A 8 -2.74 15.82 -8.26
C GLU A 8 -1.72 15.32 -9.30
N ILE A 9 -0.64 14.68 -8.84
CA ILE A 9 0.37 14.13 -9.74
C ILE A 9 -0.20 12.98 -10.59
N ARG A 10 -1.00 12.08 -10.01
CA ARG A 10 -1.66 11.00 -10.78
C ARG A 10 -2.52 11.47 -11.93
N ARG A 11 -3.14 12.66 -11.82
CA ARG A 11 -3.98 13.24 -12.90
C ARG A 11 -3.16 13.72 -14.09
N ARG A 12 -1.86 13.85 -13.91
CA ARG A 12 -0.95 14.26 -14.99
C ARG A 12 -0.70 13.15 -16.01
N PHE A 13 -0.82 11.88 -15.61
CA PHE A 13 -0.62 10.74 -16.50
C PHE A 13 -1.82 10.50 -17.44
N ARG A 14 -2.08 11.50 -18.26
CA ARG A 14 -3.07 11.52 -19.34
C ARG A 14 -2.44 12.24 -20.53
N ALA A 15 -2.78 11.80 -21.75
CA ALA A 15 -2.20 12.35 -22.97
C ALA A 15 -2.41 13.87 -23.11
N ASP A 16 -3.53 14.39 -22.59
CA ASP A 16 -3.89 15.82 -22.62
C ASP A 16 -3.22 16.67 -21.54
N LYS A 17 -2.51 16.07 -20.57
CA LYS A 17 -1.93 16.76 -19.40
C LYS A 17 -0.46 16.47 -19.15
N SER A 18 0.04 15.37 -19.68
CA SER A 18 1.41 14.92 -19.45
C SER A 18 2.39 15.72 -20.30
N ASN A 19 3.52 16.13 -19.72
CA ASN A 19 4.66 16.66 -20.44
C ASN A 19 5.77 15.60 -20.63
N ILE A 20 5.44 14.31 -20.37
CA ILE A 20 6.35 13.19 -20.66
C ILE A 20 6.51 13.07 -22.17
N THR A 21 7.70 13.32 -22.66
CA THR A 21 8.02 13.24 -24.10
C THR A 21 8.53 11.87 -24.49
N HIS A 22 9.29 11.21 -23.60
CA HIS A 22 9.98 9.95 -23.82
C HIS A 22 9.85 9.03 -22.61
N VAL A 23 9.86 7.73 -22.87
CA VAL A 23 10.00 6.68 -21.85
C VAL A 23 11.25 5.88 -22.17
N ARG A 24 12.22 5.91 -21.25
CA ARG A 24 13.42 5.09 -21.33
C ARG A 24 13.10 3.73 -20.75
N GLY A 25 13.45 2.65 -21.45
CA GLY A 25 13.14 1.30 -21.02
C GLY A 25 14.32 0.36 -21.12
N CYS A 26 14.34 -0.63 -20.22
CA CYS A 26 15.28 -1.72 -20.21
C CYS A 26 14.51 -3.03 -20.03
N TYR A 27 14.59 -3.93 -21.01
CA TYR A 27 14.01 -5.27 -20.94
C TYR A 27 15.06 -6.25 -20.46
N VAL A 28 14.73 -6.96 -19.38
CA VAL A 28 15.64 -7.87 -18.67
C VAL A 28 15.06 -9.29 -18.70
N ASN A 29 15.92 -10.29 -19.01
CA ASN A 29 15.52 -11.69 -19.04
C ASN A 29 15.63 -12.35 -17.65
N GLU A 30 15.21 -13.61 -17.56
CA GLU A 30 15.25 -14.42 -16.33
C GLU A 30 16.67 -14.63 -15.77
N LYS A 31 17.71 -14.46 -16.61
CA LYS A 31 19.12 -14.56 -16.19
C LYS A 31 19.70 -13.23 -15.73
N GLN A 32 18.88 -12.20 -15.59
CA GLN A 32 19.30 -10.84 -15.24
C GLN A 32 20.20 -10.19 -16.33
N GLU A 33 20.02 -10.61 -17.58
CA GLU A 33 20.75 -10.02 -18.71
C GLU A 33 19.86 -9.00 -19.41
N ILE A 34 20.44 -7.88 -19.83
CA ILE A 34 19.75 -6.88 -20.64
C ILE A 34 19.57 -7.44 -22.05
N VAL A 35 18.32 -7.63 -22.43
CA VAL A 35 17.96 -8.06 -23.79
C VAL A 35 17.91 -6.86 -24.73
N SER A 36 17.32 -5.77 -24.29
CA SER A 36 17.22 -4.54 -25.06
C SER A 36 17.04 -3.33 -24.16
N GLN A 37 17.55 -2.21 -24.64
CA GLN A 37 17.25 -0.87 -24.10
C GLN A 37 16.61 -0.04 -25.20
N PHE A 38 15.69 0.83 -24.84
CA PHE A 38 14.99 1.68 -25.78
C PHE A 38 14.71 3.06 -25.20
N ASP A 39 14.54 4.01 -26.11
CA ASP A 39 14.04 5.34 -25.84
C ASP A 39 12.82 5.58 -26.72
N GLN A 40 11.62 5.50 -26.12
CA GLN A 40 10.35 5.55 -26.83
C GLN A 40 9.75 6.95 -26.77
N PRO A 41 9.77 7.71 -27.88
CA PRO A 41 9.04 8.97 -27.95
C PRO A 41 7.53 8.72 -27.91
N LEU A 42 6.81 9.32 -26.97
CA LEU A 42 5.36 9.14 -26.85
C LEU A 42 4.60 9.78 -28.02
N SER A 43 5.16 10.81 -28.61
CA SER A 43 4.57 11.48 -29.79
C SER A 43 4.51 10.62 -31.06
N LEU A 44 5.27 9.53 -31.11
CA LEU A 44 5.28 8.59 -32.23
C LEU A 44 4.32 7.40 -32.03
N LEU A 45 3.75 7.26 -30.84
CA LEU A 45 2.78 6.20 -30.55
C LEU A 45 1.37 6.62 -31.00
N PRO A 46 0.56 5.66 -31.47
CA PRO A 46 -0.89 5.84 -31.56
C PRO A 46 -1.47 6.29 -30.20
N GLN A 47 -2.54 7.07 -30.23
CA GLN A 47 -3.12 7.64 -29.01
C GLN A 47 -3.45 6.58 -27.95
N GLU A 48 -4.02 5.46 -28.38
CA GLU A 48 -4.37 4.35 -27.47
C GLU A 48 -3.14 3.72 -26.81
N GLU A 49 -2.05 3.54 -27.55
CA GLU A 49 -0.80 3.01 -27.02
C GLU A 49 -0.14 4.01 -26.04
N CYS A 50 -0.17 5.30 -26.36
CA CYS A 50 0.30 6.35 -25.46
C CYS A 50 -0.51 6.38 -24.16
N GLU A 51 -1.84 6.29 -24.21
CA GLU A 51 -2.71 6.24 -23.04
C GLU A 51 -2.46 4.98 -22.21
N ASN A 52 -2.25 3.82 -22.85
CA ASN A 52 -1.88 2.59 -22.18
C ASN A 52 -0.54 2.70 -21.46
N MET A 53 0.49 3.26 -22.11
CA MET A 53 1.80 3.50 -21.49
C MET A 53 1.68 4.42 -20.28
N LEU A 54 1.01 5.56 -20.41
CA LEU A 54 0.76 6.47 -19.29
C LEU A 54 -0.05 5.83 -18.17
N SER A 55 -0.99 4.93 -18.51
CA SER A 55 -1.75 4.16 -17.52
C SER A 55 -0.86 3.20 -16.73
N VAL A 56 0.10 2.53 -17.36
CA VAL A 56 1.08 1.68 -16.68
C VAL A 56 1.92 2.51 -15.69
N LEU A 57 2.48 3.63 -16.14
CA LEU A 57 3.27 4.54 -15.29
C LEU A 57 2.44 5.06 -14.11
N ARG A 58 1.19 5.49 -14.35
CA ARG A 58 0.28 5.98 -13.32
C ARG A 58 0.03 4.97 -12.20
N ARG A 59 0.05 3.68 -12.49
CA ARG A 59 -0.20 2.62 -11.49
C ARG A 59 0.85 2.59 -10.39
N THR A 60 2.05 3.08 -10.63
CA THR A 60 3.10 3.24 -9.61
C THR A 60 2.69 4.21 -8.49
N LEU A 61 1.73 5.09 -8.74
CA LEU A 61 1.18 6.00 -7.74
C LEU A 61 -0.22 5.56 -7.24
N SER A 62 -0.67 4.34 -7.52
CA SER A 62 -2.04 3.87 -7.24
C SER A 62 -2.22 3.18 -5.90
N GLY A 63 -1.17 3.05 -5.11
CA GLY A 63 -1.21 2.42 -3.80
C GLY A 63 -1.96 3.24 -2.74
N THR A 64 -2.12 2.64 -1.58
CA THR A 64 -2.59 3.31 -0.36
C THR A 64 -1.37 3.86 0.37
N LEU A 65 -1.44 5.15 0.74
CA LEU A 65 -0.38 5.81 1.48
C LEU A 65 -0.13 5.11 2.83
N GLY A 66 1.15 4.88 3.15
CA GLY A 66 1.59 4.13 4.32
C GLY A 66 1.43 2.60 4.20
N LYS A 67 0.87 2.09 3.10
CA LYS A 67 0.73 0.64 2.84
C LYS A 67 1.49 0.19 1.60
N ASN A 68 1.12 0.72 0.44
CA ASN A 68 1.73 0.42 -0.86
C ASN A 68 2.54 1.59 -1.41
N LEU A 69 2.21 2.81 -0.97
CA LEU A 69 2.97 4.02 -1.22
C LEU A 69 3.61 4.45 0.10
N ILE A 70 4.92 4.38 0.15
CA ILE A 70 5.70 4.58 1.36
C ILE A 70 6.67 5.72 1.10
N GLU A 71 6.70 6.67 2.01
CA GLU A 71 7.65 7.77 1.96
C GLU A 71 9.04 7.28 2.38
N MET A 72 10.03 7.59 1.54
CA MET A 72 11.44 7.24 1.72
C MET A 72 12.22 8.54 1.97
N PRO A 73 12.37 8.96 3.24
CA PRO A 73 13.07 10.19 3.56
C PRO A 73 14.59 10.02 3.42
N PHE A 74 15.27 11.05 2.94
CA PHE A 74 16.73 11.15 2.92
C PHE A 74 17.21 12.04 4.08
N THR A 75 18.28 11.65 4.74
CA THR A 75 18.96 12.50 5.71
C THR A 75 19.72 13.62 5.00
N THR A 76 19.97 14.70 5.70
CA THR A 76 20.81 15.80 5.15
C THR A 76 22.18 15.31 4.67
N ALA A 77 22.78 14.35 5.38
CA ALA A 77 24.06 13.76 4.97
C ALA A 77 23.93 13.00 3.63
N GLN A 78 22.84 12.26 3.42
CA GLN A 78 22.59 11.56 2.15
C GLN A 78 22.35 12.53 1.00
N VAL A 79 21.60 13.60 1.22
CA VAL A 79 21.36 14.64 0.18
C VAL A 79 22.66 15.30 -0.24
N VAL A 80 23.61 15.50 0.69
CA VAL A 80 24.89 16.15 0.41
C VAL A 80 25.91 15.20 -0.24
N ASP A 81 25.98 13.96 0.22
CA ASP A 81 27.14 13.09 -0.09
C ASP A 81 26.80 11.62 -0.46
N SER A 82 25.54 11.26 -0.66
CA SER A 82 25.20 9.89 -1.11
C SER A 82 25.29 9.78 -2.63
N ASP A 83 25.92 8.71 -3.12
CA ASP A 83 25.98 8.39 -4.54
C ASP A 83 24.59 8.05 -5.11
N GLU A 84 23.74 7.40 -4.30
CA GLU A 84 22.35 7.06 -4.66
C GLU A 84 21.53 8.31 -4.89
N HIS A 85 21.57 9.26 -3.95
CA HIS A 85 20.84 10.51 -4.08
C HIS A 85 21.39 11.33 -5.26
N ARG A 86 22.71 11.38 -5.45
CA ARG A 86 23.35 12.05 -6.58
C ARG A 86 22.91 11.47 -7.92
N LEU A 87 22.79 10.12 -8.00
CA LEU A 87 22.30 9.44 -9.21
C LEU A 87 20.82 9.81 -9.49
N LEU A 88 19.97 9.82 -8.48
CA LEU A 88 18.57 10.23 -8.64
C LEU A 88 18.45 11.68 -9.10
N MET A 89 19.29 12.59 -8.56
CA MET A 89 19.35 13.97 -8.99
C MET A 89 19.85 14.11 -10.45
N ALA A 90 20.87 13.34 -10.85
CA ALA A 90 21.37 13.34 -12.22
C ALA A 90 20.30 12.89 -13.23
N LEU A 91 19.54 11.84 -12.92
CA LEU A 91 18.41 11.38 -13.74
C LEU A 91 17.35 12.46 -13.89
N ARG A 92 16.99 13.15 -12.79
CA ARG A 92 16.00 14.23 -12.78
C ARG A 92 16.47 15.44 -13.56
N ASP A 93 17.67 15.94 -13.25
CA ASP A 93 18.18 17.21 -13.78
C ASP A 93 18.54 17.12 -15.26
N SER A 94 19.04 15.96 -15.69
CA SER A 94 19.25 15.67 -17.12
C SER A 94 17.96 15.39 -17.88
N LYS A 95 16.82 15.23 -17.18
CA LYS A 95 15.57 14.77 -17.79
C LYS A 95 15.73 13.45 -18.55
N LEU A 96 16.54 12.53 -17.99
CA LEU A 96 16.88 11.22 -18.56
C LEU A 96 17.71 11.29 -19.87
N THR A 97 18.36 12.42 -20.17
CA THR A 97 19.25 12.54 -21.35
C THR A 97 20.69 12.15 -21.05
N ASP A 98 21.07 12.02 -19.79
CA ASP A 98 22.39 11.51 -19.38
C ASP A 98 22.41 9.98 -19.51
N GLU A 99 22.97 9.49 -20.60
CA GLU A 99 23.06 8.05 -20.92
C GLU A 99 23.83 7.26 -19.85
N GLU A 100 24.85 7.85 -19.25
CA GLU A 100 25.65 7.19 -18.22
C GLU A 100 24.84 7.02 -16.93
N ALA A 101 24.12 8.08 -16.48
CA ALA A 101 23.26 8.02 -15.33
C ALA A 101 22.13 7.00 -15.52
N VAL A 102 21.50 6.96 -16.70
CA VAL A 102 20.44 5.99 -17.03
C VAL A 102 20.99 4.57 -17.03
N ARG A 103 22.15 4.33 -17.62
CA ARG A 103 22.82 3.02 -17.64
C ARG A 103 23.16 2.54 -16.23
N MET A 104 23.81 3.38 -15.42
CA MET A 104 24.16 3.07 -14.04
C MET A 104 22.91 2.73 -13.22
N PHE A 105 21.84 3.45 -13.43
CA PHE A 105 20.58 3.20 -12.74
C PHE A 105 19.97 1.86 -13.13
N PHE A 106 19.91 1.51 -14.43
CA PHE A 106 19.43 0.19 -14.86
C PHE A 106 20.29 -0.95 -14.28
N GLU A 107 21.61 -0.83 -14.32
CA GLU A 107 22.51 -1.82 -13.73
C GLU A 107 22.26 -2.00 -12.21
N LYS A 108 22.04 -0.90 -11.49
CA LYS A 108 21.74 -0.89 -10.06
C LYS A 108 20.42 -1.60 -9.76
N VAL A 109 19.36 -1.32 -10.53
CA VAL A 109 18.08 -2.02 -10.40
C VAL A 109 18.21 -3.51 -10.70
N ILE A 110 18.90 -3.89 -11.79
CA ILE A 110 19.08 -5.29 -12.18
C ILE A 110 19.86 -6.06 -11.10
N ALA A 111 20.88 -5.45 -10.50
CA ALA A 111 21.65 -6.09 -9.44
C ALA A 111 20.85 -6.35 -8.17
N SER A 112 19.86 -5.49 -7.86
CA SER A 112 19.10 -5.49 -6.61
C SER A 112 17.68 -6.04 -6.72
N TYR A 113 17.17 -6.28 -7.93
CA TYR A 113 15.83 -6.82 -8.15
C TYR A 113 15.89 -8.11 -8.97
N ARG A 114 15.59 -9.23 -8.35
CA ARG A 114 15.72 -10.57 -8.94
C ARG A 114 14.40 -11.34 -8.87
N PRO A 115 13.40 -10.95 -9.68
CA PRO A 115 12.13 -11.65 -9.72
C PRO A 115 12.24 -12.98 -10.46
N GLU A 116 11.24 -13.84 -10.28
CA GLU A 116 11.02 -14.96 -11.20
C GLU A 116 10.44 -14.43 -12.52
N GLY A 117 11.15 -14.69 -13.62
CA GLY A 117 10.72 -14.30 -14.98
C GLY A 117 11.32 -12.99 -15.49
N THR A 118 10.78 -12.54 -16.62
CA THR A 118 11.27 -11.37 -17.36
C THR A 118 10.54 -10.10 -16.91
N TYR A 119 11.19 -8.95 -17.04
CA TYR A 119 10.63 -7.68 -16.62
C TYR A 119 11.13 -6.48 -17.44
N LEU A 120 10.38 -5.40 -17.37
CA LEU A 120 10.74 -4.09 -17.90
C LEU A 120 11.00 -3.12 -16.75
N ILE A 121 12.10 -2.37 -16.87
CA ILE A 121 12.35 -1.17 -16.08
C ILE A 121 12.01 0.01 -16.98
N LEU A 122 11.09 0.86 -16.54
CA LEU A 122 10.66 2.05 -17.27
C LEU A 122 10.99 3.30 -16.47
N LEU A 123 11.60 4.28 -17.11
CA LEU A 123 11.87 5.60 -16.57
C LEU A 123 11.14 6.65 -17.40
N ALA A 124 10.45 7.55 -16.73
CA ALA A 124 9.81 8.71 -17.33
C ALA A 124 10.16 9.97 -16.55
N ASN A 125 10.37 11.08 -17.25
CA ASN A 125 10.51 12.40 -16.65
C ASN A 125 9.31 13.25 -17.03
N ASP A 126 8.73 13.95 -16.08
CA ASP A 126 7.70 14.97 -16.33
C ASP A 126 8.10 16.29 -15.66
N THR A 127 7.71 17.38 -16.28
CA THR A 127 7.85 18.74 -15.74
C THR A 127 6.45 19.31 -15.56
N TYR A 128 6.08 19.61 -14.33
CA TYR A 128 4.77 20.13 -13.97
C TYR A 128 4.87 21.59 -13.54
N ASP A 129 4.26 22.49 -14.31
CA ASP A 129 4.03 23.87 -13.90
C ASP A 129 2.90 23.86 -12.87
N VAL A 130 3.24 24.07 -11.60
CA VAL A 130 2.30 23.98 -10.48
C VAL A 130 1.45 25.26 -10.46
N PRO A 131 0.12 25.17 -10.69
CA PRO A 131 -0.73 26.35 -10.72
C PRO A 131 -0.76 27.05 -9.37
N TYR A 132 -0.76 28.37 -9.37
CA TYR A 132 -0.91 29.15 -8.14
C TYR A 132 -2.29 28.92 -7.52
N ARG A 133 -2.34 28.69 -6.21
CA ARG A 133 -3.58 28.66 -5.43
C ARG A 133 -3.66 29.91 -4.56
N ALA A 134 -4.64 30.75 -4.84
CA ALA A 134 -4.94 31.89 -4.00
C ALA A 134 -5.48 31.44 -2.64
N LYS A 135 -5.38 32.31 -1.62
CA LYS A 135 -5.84 32.00 -0.24
C LYS A 135 -7.34 31.75 -0.12
N ASP A 136 -8.13 32.18 -1.10
CA ASP A 136 -9.57 31.93 -1.23
C ASP A 136 -9.90 30.58 -1.89
N GLY A 137 -8.87 29.83 -2.34
CA GLY A 137 -9.02 28.52 -2.96
C GLY A 137 -9.18 28.54 -4.47
N GLU A 138 -9.21 29.71 -5.11
CA GLU A 138 -9.20 29.82 -6.57
C GLU A 138 -7.83 29.42 -7.13
N THR A 139 -7.86 28.64 -8.21
CA THR A 139 -6.65 28.20 -8.91
C THR A 139 -6.50 29.08 -10.15
N LEU A 140 -5.41 29.82 -10.24
CA LEU A 140 -5.04 30.59 -11.42
C LEU A 140 -4.17 29.72 -12.31
N GLU A 141 -4.72 29.19 -13.40
CA GLU A 141 -3.99 28.31 -14.33
C GLU A 141 -2.90 29.06 -15.10
N ASP A 142 -3.03 30.37 -15.26
CA ASP A 142 -2.06 31.23 -15.99
C ASP A 142 -0.91 31.76 -15.08
N ALA A 143 -0.94 31.46 -13.77
CA ALA A 143 0.13 31.84 -12.84
C ALA A 143 0.77 30.59 -12.27
N SER A 144 2.02 30.30 -12.65
CA SER A 144 2.82 29.23 -12.08
C SER A 144 3.54 29.74 -10.83
N GLU A 145 3.44 28.98 -9.73
CA GLU A 145 4.15 29.29 -8.49
C GLU A 145 5.51 28.60 -8.45
N ASN A 146 5.56 27.36 -8.93
CA ASN A 146 6.75 26.52 -8.92
C ASN A 146 6.75 25.57 -10.11
N ILE A 147 7.94 25.17 -10.54
CA ILE A 147 8.14 24.09 -11.52
C ILE A 147 8.56 22.83 -10.77
N TYR A 148 7.72 21.79 -10.84
CA TYR A 148 8.03 20.49 -10.28
C TYR A 148 8.53 19.55 -11.38
N ASN A 149 9.84 19.25 -11.35
CA ASN A 149 10.51 18.30 -12.23
C ASN A 149 10.78 17.01 -11.47
N TYR A 150 10.32 15.87 -11.99
CA TYR A 150 10.43 14.58 -11.32
C TYR A 150 10.71 13.43 -12.28
N VAL A 151 11.26 12.37 -11.74
CA VAL A 151 11.45 11.08 -12.40
C VAL A 151 10.53 10.06 -11.76
N LEU A 152 9.86 9.27 -12.59
CA LEU A 152 9.12 8.09 -12.20
C LEU A 152 9.84 6.86 -12.72
N CYS A 153 10.15 5.92 -11.81
CA CYS A 153 10.62 4.58 -12.14
C CYS A 153 9.48 3.60 -11.94
N THR A 154 9.31 2.68 -12.89
CA THR A 154 8.27 1.65 -12.85
C THR A 154 8.87 0.33 -13.30
N VAL A 155 8.77 -0.71 -12.47
CA VAL A 155 9.25 -2.06 -12.80
C VAL A 155 8.05 -2.99 -12.97
N CYS A 156 7.92 -3.52 -14.20
CA CYS A 156 6.77 -4.31 -14.62
C CYS A 156 7.20 -5.72 -15.04
N PRO A 157 6.62 -6.78 -14.45
CA PRO A 157 6.79 -8.13 -15.00
C PRO A 157 6.24 -8.21 -16.42
N VAL A 158 6.94 -8.95 -17.28
CA VAL A 158 6.47 -9.26 -18.63
C VAL A 158 6.14 -10.74 -18.69
N LYS A 159 4.94 -11.06 -19.14
CA LYS A 159 4.45 -12.45 -19.15
C LYS A 159 4.02 -12.85 -20.54
N GLN A 160 4.33 -14.08 -20.94
CA GLN A 160 3.78 -14.66 -22.16
C GLN A 160 2.30 -15.00 -21.96
N THR A 161 1.49 -14.69 -22.99
CA THR A 161 0.14 -15.22 -23.07
C THR A 161 0.16 -16.71 -23.35
N LYS A 162 -0.83 -17.43 -22.82
CA LYS A 162 -1.03 -18.82 -23.24
C LYS A 162 -1.64 -18.82 -24.64
N PRO A 163 -1.25 -19.78 -25.50
CA PRO A 163 -1.94 -19.98 -26.77
C PRO A 163 -3.43 -20.23 -26.50
N VAL A 164 -4.29 -19.46 -27.14
CA VAL A 164 -5.76 -19.62 -27.02
C VAL A 164 -6.38 -19.70 -28.41
N LEU A 165 -7.41 -20.53 -28.51
CA LEU A 165 -8.23 -20.59 -29.73
C LEU A 165 -9.01 -19.27 -29.85
N GLY A 166 -8.69 -18.49 -30.88
CA GLY A 166 -9.41 -17.28 -31.25
C GLY A 166 -10.50 -17.60 -32.28
N TYR A 167 -11.57 -16.81 -32.21
CA TYR A 167 -12.59 -16.82 -33.28
C TYR A 167 -12.54 -15.48 -34.01
N ASP A 168 -12.30 -15.53 -35.30
CA ASP A 168 -12.33 -14.36 -36.18
C ASP A 168 -13.76 -14.16 -36.70
N VAL A 169 -14.39 -13.09 -36.22
CA VAL A 169 -15.79 -12.78 -36.56
C VAL A 169 -15.96 -12.41 -38.04
N PRO A 170 -15.10 -11.58 -38.65
CA PRO A 170 -15.15 -11.27 -40.07
C PRO A 170 -15.02 -12.49 -40.98
N GLU A 171 -14.08 -13.37 -40.68
CA GLU A 171 -13.78 -14.54 -41.50
C GLU A 171 -14.58 -15.80 -41.13
N ASN A 172 -15.33 -15.72 -39.99
CA ASN A 172 -16.14 -16.83 -39.46
C ASN A 172 -15.32 -18.13 -39.30
N THR A 173 -14.09 -18.01 -38.77
CA THR A 173 -13.15 -19.14 -38.65
C THR A 173 -12.46 -19.13 -37.29
N PHE A 174 -11.92 -20.29 -36.91
CA PHE A 174 -11.09 -20.44 -35.72
C PHE A 174 -9.62 -20.46 -36.10
N HIS A 175 -8.80 -19.75 -35.32
CA HIS A 175 -7.34 -19.79 -35.44
C HIS A 175 -6.70 -19.76 -34.08
N ASN A 176 -5.47 -20.25 -33.96
CA ASN A 176 -4.69 -20.06 -32.74
C ASN A 176 -4.16 -18.63 -32.74
N ARG A 177 -4.38 -17.91 -31.62
CA ARG A 177 -3.68 -16.64 -31.39
C ARG A 177 -2.23 -16.94 -31.06
N ASP A 178 -1.35 -16.15 -31.64
CA ASP A 178 0.08 -16.19 -31.34
C ASP A 178 0.36 -15.85 -29.87
N ILE A 179 1.52 -16.27 -29.41
CA ILE A 179 2.01 -15.96 -28.06
C ILE A 179 2.50 -14.51 -28.06
N ASP A 180 1.83 -13.67 -27.31
CA ASP A 180 2.23 -12.29 -27.10
C ASP A 180 2.91 -12.10 -25.74
N TRP A 181 3.77 -11.09 -25.66
CA TRP A 181 4.37 -10.64 -24.41
C TRP A 181 3.59 -9.47 -23.84
N ILE A 182 2.98 -9.67 -22.68
CA ILE A 182 2.13 -8.65 -22.04
C ILE A 182 2.85 -8.03 -20.86
N VAL A 183 2.92 -6.70 -20.84
CA VAL A 183 3.40 -5.91 -19.71
C VAL A 183 2.34 -5.95 -18.61
N SER A 184 2.70 -6.54 -17.48
CA SER A 184 1.83 -6.64 -16.30
C SER A 184 1.82 -5.32 -15.50
N ALA A 185 0.91 -5.21 -14.53
CA ALA A 185 0.92 -4.08 -13.61
C ALA A 185 2.25 -3.99 -12.86
N PRO A 186 2.72 -2.78 -12.51
CA PRO A 186 3.96 -2.57 -11.78
C PRO A 186 4.05 -3.44 -10.52
N GLN A 187 5.20 -4.03 -10.27
CA GLN A 187 5.50 -4.73 -9.05
C GLN A 187 6.08 -3.78 -7.99
N LEU A 188 6.98 -2.93 -8.43
CA LEU A 188 7.58 -1.87 -7.63
C LEU A 188 7.91 -0.66 -8.51
N GLY A 189 8.25 0.44 -7.87
CA GLY A 189 8.68 1.66 -8.52
C GLY A 189 8.77 2.83 -7.54
N PHE A 190 9.07 4.01 -8.02
CA PHE A 190 9.11 5.21 -7.18
C PHE A 190 8.94 6.49 -7.99
N LEU A 191 8.59 7.55 -7.28
CA LEU A 191 8.59 8.93 -7.72
C LEU A 191 9.69 9.68 -6.96
N PHE A 192 10.55 10.42 -7.65
CA PHE A 192 11.58 11.26 -7.03
C PHE A 192 11.75 12.59 -7.80
N PRO A 193 11.90 13.71 -7.09
CA PRO A 193 11.63 13.91 -5.66
C PRO A 193 10.15 13.81 -5.32
N SER A 194 9.81 13.76 -4.02
CA SER A 194 8.42 13.83 -3.57
C SER A 194 7.80 15.20 -3.87
N PHE A 195 6.47 15.24 -4.00
CA PHE A 195 5.71 16.47 -4.20
C PHE A 195 5.03 16.86 -2.87
N THR A 196 5.78 17.59 -2.05
CA THR A 196 5.35 17.98 -0.70
C THR A 196 5.12 19.49 -0.65
N ASP A 197 4.03 19.93 -0.04
CA ASP A 197 3.61 21.34 0.00
C ASP A 197 3.59 21.97 -1.40
N ARG A 198 3.17 21.18 -2.40
CA ARG A 198 3.10 21.55 -3.82
C ARG A 198 4.44 22.00 -4.41
N SER A 199 5.53 21.52 -3.89
CA SER A 199 6.90 21.78 -4.36
C SER A 199 7.74 20.52 -4.42
N ALA A 200 8.92 20.59 -5.05
CA ALA A 200 9.85 19.49 -5.10
C ALA A 200 10.57 19.32 -3.76
N ASP A 201 10.37 18.19 -3.12
CA ASP A 201 11.06 17.83 -1.88
C ASP A 201 12.15 16.80 -2.18
N ILE A 202 13.39 17.26 -2.35
CA ILE A 202 14.56 16.42 -2.63
C ILE A 202 14.99 15.56 -1.42
N TYR A 203 14.44 15.81 -0.23
CA TYR A 203 14.69 15.03 0.96
C TYR A 203 13.78 13.81 1.08
N SER A 204 12.95 13.56 0.08
CA SER A 204 12.02 12.45 0.10
C SER A 204 11.74 11.89 -1.32
N ALA A 205 11.52 10.58 -1.37
CA ALA A 205 10.97 9.88 -2.54
C ALA A 205 9.69 9.14 -2.12
N MET A 206 8.80 8.88 -3.07
CA MET A 206 7.62 8.07 -2.85
C MET A 206 7.83 6.69 -3.50
N TYR A 207 8.05 5.67 -2.67
CA TYR A 207 8.24 4.29 -3.10
C TYR A 207 6.90 3.57 -3.21
N TYR A 208 6.74 2.79 -4.26
CA TYR A 208 5.59 1.92 -4.49
C TYR A 208 5.99 0.45 -4.47
N CYS A 209 5.25 -0.36 -3.73
CA CYS A 209 5.31 -1.80 -3.76
C CYS A 209 3.89 -2.38 -3.93
N ARG A 210 3.69 -3.28 -4.88
CA ARG A 210 2.38 -3.87 -5.16
C ARG A 210 1.86 -4.75 -4.02
N SER A 211 2.74 -5.58 -3.47
CA SER A 211 2.44 -6.46 -2.35
C SER A 211 2.75 -5.75 -1.03
N ALA A 212 1.79 -5.74 -0.11
CA ALA A 212 2.01 -5.20 1.23
C ALA A 212 2.80 -6.18 2.15
N SER A 213 3.12 -7.37 1.65
CA SER A 213 3.90 -8.41 2.36
C SER A 213 5.33 -8.56 1.84
N GLU A 214 5.69 -7.85 0.77
CA GLU A 214 7.04 -7.88 0.19
C GLU A 214 7.76 -6.57 0.50
N SER A 215 9.03 -6.63 0.92
CA SER A 215 9.87 -5.44 1.19
C SER A 215 10.83 -5.30 0.09
N TYR A 216 11.39 -5.88 -0.72
CA TYR A 216 12.45 -5.64 -1.71
C TYR A 216 13.64 -4.85 -1.13
N ASP A 217 14.16 -5.33 -0.01
CA ASP A 217 15.20 -4.69 0.79
C ASP A 217 16.43 -4.34 -0.03
N GLU A 218 16.91 -5.27 -0.88
CA GLU A 218 18.07 -5.04 -1.75
C GLU A 218 17.83 -3.87 -2.73
N PHE A 219 16.59 -3.74 -3.25
CA PHE A 219 16.23 -2.62 -4.13
C PHE A 219 16.20 -1.29 -3.37
N ILE A 220 15.59 -1.30 -2.18
CA ILE A 220 15.47 -0.10 -1.35
C ILE A 220 16.86 0.38 -0.91
N ASP A 221 17.72 -0.53 -0.46
CA ASP A 221 19.10 -0.21 -0.11
C ASP A 221 19.87 0.33 -1.33
N ALA A 222 19.81 -0.37 -2.46
CA ALA A 222 20.51 0.04 -3.67
C ALA A 222 20.08 1.40 -4.20
N VAL A 223 18.79 1.72 -4.19
CA VAL A 223 18.25 2.95 -4.81
C VAL A 223 18.25 4.13 -3.83
N PHE A 224 17.94 3.88 -2.54
CA PHE A 224 17.74 4.94 -1.55
C PHE A 224 18.79 4.95 -0.43
N ASN A 225 19.67 3.94 -0.38
CA ASN A 225 20.67 3.73 0.69
C ASN A 225 19.99 3.75 2.07
N ARG A 226 18.95 2.93 2.24
CA ARG A 226 18.14 2.85 3.45
C ARG A 226 17.70 1.44 3.75
N GLU A 227 17.42 1.18 5.01
CA GLU A 227 16.68 -0.02 5.42
C GLU A 227 15.24 0.04 4.92
N ALA A 228 14.73 -1.10 4.49
CA ALA A 228 13.33 -1.20 4.08
C ALA A 228 12.41 -1.01 5.29
N PRO A 229 11.33 -0.22 5.15
CA PRO A 229 10.34 -0.11 6.20
C PRO A 229 9.60 -1.43 6.37
N MET A 230 9.23 -1.78 7.60
CA MET A 230 8.46 -2.99 7.89
C MET A 230 7.19 -3.07 7.04
N PRO A 231 6.95 -4.16 6.29
CA PRO A 231 5.76 -4.31 5.46
C PRO A 231 4.46 -4.23 6.26
N ALA A 232 3.38 -3.73 5.65
CA ALA A 232 2.11 -3.53 6.37
C ALA A 232 1.52 -4.82 6.97
N GLU A 233 1.68 -5.96 6.30
CA GLU A 233 1.22 -7.26 6.83
C GLU A 233 2.07 -7.71 8.05
N GLU A 234 3.36 -7.41 8.04
CA GLU A 234 4.25 -7.65 9.16
C GLU A 234 3.93 -6.72 10.32
N GLN A 235 3.67 -5.42 10.06
CA GLN A 235 3.21 -4.48 11.08
C GLN A 235 1.97 -4.99 11.80
N LYS A 236 1.00 -5.55 11.07
CA LYS A 236 -0.22 -6.12 11.63
C LYS A 236 0.07 -7.34 12.53
N THR A 237 0.90 -8.25 12.05
CA THR A 237 1.26 -9.46 12.79
C THR A 237 2.02 -9.12 14.06
N THR A 238 3.03 -8.25 13.94
CA THR A 238 3.84 -7.77 15.06
C THR A 238 2.98 -7.04 16.09
N PHE A 239 2.08 -6.16 15.65
CA PHE A 239 1.13 -5.48 16.54
C PHE A 239 0.27 -6.47 17.33
N GLY A 240 -0.30 -7.47 16.64
CA GLY A 240 -1.10 -8.51 17.29
C GLY A 240 -0.31 -9.33 18.31
N THR A 241 0.93 -9.67 17.99
CA THR A 241 1.85 -10.38 18.89
C THR A 241 2.18 -9.53 20.12
N ILE A 242 2.57 -8.26 19.94
CA ILE A 242 2.86 -7.34 21.04
C ILE A 242 1.63 -7.18 21.94
N LEU A 243 0.43 -7.03 21.36
CA LEU A 243 -0.80 -6.90 22.12
C LEU A 243 -1.06 -8.14 23.00
N GLY A 244 -0.97 -9.35 22.40
CA GLY A 244 -1.14 -10.60 23.13
C GLY A 244 -0.12 -10.80 24.24
N ASP A 245 1.16 -10.65 23.93
CA ASP A 245 2.27 -10.92 24.84
C ASP A 245 2.37 -9.88 26.00
N SER A 246 2.10 -8.62 25.73
CA SER A 246 2.16 -7.57 26.75
C SER A 246 0.96 -7.63 27.71
N LEU A 247 -0.22 -7.94 27.20
CA LEU A 247 -1.44 -7.95 28.00
C LEU A 247 -1.69 -9.32 28.68
N ASN A 248 -1.23 -10.42 28.11
CA ASN A 248 -1.43 -11.77 28.61
C ASN A 248 -2.90 -12.04 29.04
N ASP A 249 -3.14 -12.31 30.32
CA ASP A 249 -4.45 -12.58 30.92
C ASP A 249 -5.42 -11.37 30.86
N ALA A 250 -4.93 -10.15 30.63
CA ALA A 250 -5.77 -8.98 30.36
C ALA A 250 -6.14 -8.81 28.89
N CYS A 251 -5.61 -9.64 27.97
CA CYS A 251 -5.96 -9.63 26.56
C CYS A 251 -7.29 -10.37 26.34
N SER A 252 -8.40 -9.80 26.83
CA SER A 252 -9.73 -10.33 26.67
C SER A 252 -10.33 -10.01 25.30
N LEU A 253 -11.39 -10.74 24.91
CA LEU A 253 -12.15 -10.44 23.69
C LEU A 253 -12.61 -8.97 23.68
N ASP A 254 -13.14 -8.47 24.81
CA ASP A 254 -13.65 -7.10 24.94
C ASP A 254 -12.56 -6.05 24.70
N VAL A 255 -11.33 -6.27 25.19
CA VAL A 255 -10.20 -5.40 24.96
C VAL A 255 -9.84 -5.37 23.47
N VAL A 256 -9.75 -6.54 22.82
CA VAL A 256 -9.41 -6.65 21.39
C VAL A 256 -10.51 -5.99 20.52
N GLN A 257 -11.79 -6.23 20.84
CA GLN A 257 -12.92 -5.61 20.15
C GLN A 257 -12.88 -4.09 20.31
N THR A 258 -12.65 -3.59 21.52
CA THR A 258 -12.60 -2.14 21.78
C THR A 258 -11.44 -1.47 21.04
N VAL A 259 -10.24 -2.08 21.05
CA VAL A 259 -9.09 -1.58 20.31
C VAL A 259 -9.38 -1.56 18.81
N HIS A 260 -9.90 -2.66 18.28
CA HIS A 260 -10.28 -2.77 16.87
C HIS A 260 -11.32 -1.71 16.47
N SER A 261 -12.41 -1.58 17.24
CA SER A 261 -13.49 -0.63 17.01
C SER A 261 -12.98 0.82 17.04
N ARG A 262 -12.12 1.18 18.00
CA ARG A 262 -11.52 2.51 18.07
C ARG A 262 -10.61 2.83 16.89
N LEU A 263 -9.76 1.88 16.47
CA LEU A 263 -8.90 2.07 15.30
C LEU A 263 -9.73 2.20 14.02
N CYS A 264 -10.79 1.41 13.85
CA CYS A 264 -11.74 1.55 12.75
C CYS A 264 -12.45 2.91 12.80
N GLY A 265 -12.91 3.36 13.96
CA GLY A 265 -13.53 4.67 14.15
C GLY A 265 -12.61 5.82 13.73
N MET A 266 -11.34 5.80 14.15
CA MET A 266 -10.34 6.80 13.73
C MET A 266 -10.16 6.82 12.20
N ILE A 267 -10.15 5.65 11.54
CA ILE A 267 -10.03 5.55 10.10
C ILE A 267 -11.25 6.14 9.40
N GLU A 268 -12.46 5.88 9.90
CA GLU A 268 -13.71 6.40 9.35
C GLU A 268 -13.82 7.93 9.55
N GLU A 269 -13.49 8.44 10.74
CA GLU A 269 -13.46 9.87 11.05
C GLU A 269 -12.48 10.62 10.15
N HIS A 270 -11.26 10.07 9.99
CA HIS A 270 -10.26 10.64 9.10
C HIS A 270 -10.74 10.67 7.65
N LYS A 271 -11.39 9.61 7.18
CA LYS A 271 -11.98 9.55 5.84
C LYS A 271 -13.11 10.57 5.67
N ALA A 272 -13.96 10.75 6.70
CA ALA A 272 -15.06 11.70 6.68
C ALA A 272 -14.59 13.17 6.71
N SER A 273 -13.53 13.47 7.47
CA SER A 273 -12.92 14.81 7.56
C SER A 273 -12.26 15.24 6.26
N LYS A 274 -11.89 14.27 5.38
CA LYS A 274 -11.12 14.50 4.16
C LYS A 274 -9.78 15.22 4.46
N ASP A 275 -9.22 14.97 5.63
CA ASP A 275 -7.89 15.46 5.98
C ASP A 275 -6.88 14.87 4.98
N PRO A 276 -6.04 15.69 4.33
CA PRO A 276 -5.04 15.21 3.40
C PRO A 276 -3.86 14.53 4.09
N GLU A 277 -3.59 14.91 5.34
CA GLU A 277 -2.46 14.35 6.09
C GLU A 277 -2.68 12.87 6.42
N PRO A 278 -1.61 12.05 6.43
CA PRO A 278 -1.73 10.64 6.78
C PRO A 278 -2.19 10.47 8.24
N LEU A 279 -3.20 9.62 8.45
CA LEU A 279 -3.57 9.22 9.80
C LEU A 279 -2.49 8.32 10.39
N THR A 280 -1.90 8.76 11.50
CA THR A 280 -0.88 8.00 12.23
C THR A 280 -1.17 7.95 13.73
N ILE A 281 -0.72 6.88 14.36
CA ILE A 281 -0.75 6.70 15.81
C ILE A 281 0.61 6.23 16.32
N THR A 282 0.90 6.56 17.57
CA THR A 282 2.15 6.16 18.24
C THR A 282 1.87 5.12 19.33
N GLY A 283 2.91 4.41 19.79
CA GLY A 283 2.80 3.50 20.93
C GLY A 283 2.20 4.19 22.19
N ARG A 284 2.52 5.47 22.41
CA ARG A 284 1.95 6.28 23.49
C ARG A 284 0.44 6.49 23.34
N THR A 285 -0.03 6.78 22.14
CA THR A 285 -1.47 6.92 21.87
C THR A 285 -2.19 5.61 22.14
N MET A 286 -1.60 4.48 21.72
CA MET A 286 -2.16 3.15 21.96
C MET A 286 -2.16 2.77 23.43
N LYS A 287 -1.11 3.07 24.21
CA LYS A 287 -1.09 2.92 25.67
C LYS A 287 -2.27 3.65 26.32
N THR A 288 -2.49 4.92 25.92
CA THR A 288 -3.64 5.69 26.44
C THR A 288 -4.96 5.02 26.11
N MET A 289 -5.09 4.49 24.90
CA MET A 289 -6.28 3.75 24.46
C MET A 289 -6.49 2.48 25.30
N LEU A 290 -5.46 1.67 25.51
CA LEU A 290 -5.50 0.46 26.32
C LEU A 290 -5.89 0.75 27.78
N THR A 291 -5.31 1.79 28.37
CA THR A 291 -5.65 2.23 29.73
C THR A 291 -7.13 2.65 29.82
N ALA A 292 -7.64 3.34 28.82
CA ALA A 292 -9.06 3.71 28.73
C ALA A 292 -10.01 2.50 28.53
N CYS A 293 -9.48 1.37 28.04
CA CYS A 293 -10.20 0.08 27.96
C CYS A 293 -10.13 -0.75 29.27
N GLY A 294 -9.54 -0.20 30.33
CA GLY A 294 -9.42 -0.87 31.62
C GLY A 294 -8.22 -1.81 31.74
N VAL A 295 -7.27 -1.77 30.81
CA VAL A 295 -6.01 -2.50 30.92
C VAL A 295 -5.15 -1.91 32.04
N PRO A 296 -4.58 -2.74 32.95
CA PRO A 296 -3.69 -2.26 34.00
C PRO A 296 -2.52 -1.45 33.46
N GLY A 297 -2.20 -0.31 34.10
CA GLY A 297 -1.18 0.62 33.63
C GLY A 297 0.18 -0.03 33.37
N GLU A 298 0.60 -0.97 34.25
CA GLU A 298 1.85 -1.73 34.07
C GLU A 298 1.90 -2.54 32.77
N LYS A 299 0.77 -3.15 32.37
CA LYS A 299 0.67 -3.90 31.11
C LYS A 299 0.62 -2.98 29.90
N ALA A 300 -0.05 -1.84 30.02
CA ALA A 300 -0.06 -0.82 28.97
C ALA A 300 1.32 -0.17 28.79
N GLU A 301 2.15 -0.07 29.86
CA GLU A 301 3.55 0.35 29.75
C GLU A 301 4.41 -0.68 29.01
N LYS A 302 4.30 -1.96 29.37
CA LYS A 302 4.99 -3.03 28.65
C LYS A 302 4.64 -3.05 27.16
N PHE A 303 3.38 -2.78 26.83
CA PHE A 303 2.97 -2.66 25.43
C PHE A 303 3.66 -1.48 24.74
N GLU A 304 3.71 -0.30 25.36
CA GLU A 304 4.41 0.87 24.82
C GLU A 304 5.91 0.60 24.59
N GLU A 305 6.57 -0.03 25.58
CA GLU A 305 7.98 -0.43 25.50
C GLU A 305 8.23 -1.44 24.35
N ALA A 306 7.39 -2.47 24.24
CA ALA A 306 7.51 -3.44 23.15
C ALA A 306 7.22 -2.83 21.77
N CYS A 307 6.29 -1.88 21.68
CA CYS A 307 6.10 -1.10 20.46
C CYS A 307 7.33 -0.28 20.09
N ALA A 308 7.96 0.38 21.08
CA ALA A 308 9.16 1.16 20.86
C ALA A 308 10.36 0.29 20.42
N GLU A 309 10.46 -0.92 20.92
CA GLU A 309 11.50 -1.90 20.54
C GLU A 309 11.30 -2.41 19.12
N GLN A 310 10.08 -2.76 18.72
CA GLN A 310 9.80 -3.40 17.43
C GLN A 310 9.60 -2.41 16.29
N PHE A 311 8.98 -1.26 16.55
CA PHE A 311 8.67 -0.27 15.52
C PHE A 311 9.56 0.99 15.58
N GLY A 312 10.21 1.23 16.71
CA GLY A 312 10.96 2.44 17.01
C GLY A 312 10.23 3.35 18.02
N ALA A 313 10.99 4.09 18.83
CA ALA A 313 10.48 4.87 19.97
C ALA A 313 9.39 5.90 19.58
N ASP A 314 9.53 6.54 18.42
CA ASP A 314 8.61 7.56 17.91
C ASP A 314 7.94 7.13 16.60
N ALA A 315 7.83 5.83 16.36
CA ALA A 315 7.23 5.31 15.12
C ALA A 315 5.78 5.77 14.98
N ALA A 316 5.50 6.41 13.85
CA ALA A 316 4.17 6.82 13.43
C ALA A 316 3.55 5.73 12.58
N LEU A 317 2.69 4.89 13.16
CA LEU A 317 2.07 3.75 12.51
C LEU A 317 0.72 4.15 11.90
N SER A 318 0.42 3.65 10.70
CA SER A 318 -0.91 3.83 10.13
C SER A 318 -1.90 2.84 10.75
N PRO A 319 -3.02 3.29 11.34
CA PRO A 319 -4.06 2.39 11.85
C PRO A 319 -4.56 1.37 10.81
N ARG A 320 -4.55 1.72 9.52
CA ARG A 320 -4.92 0.85 8.40
C ARG A 320 -3.99 -0.36 8.23
N ASN A 321 -2.77 -0.29 8.77
CA ASN A 321 -1.81 -1.40 8.76
C ASN A 321 -1.93 -2.30 9.99
N LEU A 322 -2.64 -1.87 11.03
CA LEU A 322 -2.74 -2.60 12.30
C LEU A 322 -4.01 -3.42 12.40
N VAL A 323 -5.11 -2.98 11.77
CA VAL A 323 -6.40 -3.67 11.82
C VAL A 323 -6.99 -3.89 10.43
N GLU A 324 -7.84 -4.92 10.33
CA GLU A 324 -8.62 -5.18 9.13
C GLU A 324 -9.99 -4.46 9.24
N THR A 325 -10.21 -3.44 8.42
CA THR A 325 -11.42 -2.62 8.50
C THR A 325 -12.67 -3.26 7.90
N LYS A 326 -12.52 -4.36 7.15
CA LYS A 326 -13.64 -5.00 6.44
C LYS A 326 -14.21 -6.21 7.15
N LYS A 327 -13.48 -6.76 8.11
CA LYS A 327 -13.88 -7.96 8.85
C LYS A 327 -13.24 -7.98 10.22
N PHE A 328 -13.98 -8.50 11.18
CA PHE A 328 -13.47 -8.94 12.47
C PHE A 328 -13.40 -10.47 12.45
N GLU A 329 -12.24 -11.04 12.70
CA GLU A 329 -11.99 -12.46 12.55
C GLU A 329 -11.65 -13.10 13.89
N ILE A 330 -12.38 -14.17 14.23
CA ILE A 330 -12.09 -15.02 15.37
C ILE A 330 -11.73 -16.39 14.85
N LYS A 331 -10.61 -16.93 15.32
CA LYS A 331 -10.09 -18.21 14.84
C LYS A 331 -9.75 -19.12 16.02
N THR A 332 -10.29 -20.33 15.97
CA THR A 332 -9.84 -21.47 16.77
C THR A 332 -9.13 -22.48 15.85
N PRO A 333 -8.50 -23.54 16.37
CA PRO A 333 -7.89 -24.58 15.52
C PRO A 333 -8.87 -25.20 14.51
N GLU A 334 -10.16 -25.31 14.86
CA GLU A 334 -11.18 -26.00 14.07
C GLU A 334 -12.19 -25.08 13.41
N VAL A 335 -12.33 -23.83 13.89
CA VAL A 335 -13.41 -22.94 13.48
C VAL A 335 -12.88 -21.55 13.15
N GLN A 336 -13.34 -20.99 12.05
CA GLN A 336 -13.08 -19.60 11.67
C GLN A 336 -14.40 -18.86 11.55
N ILE A 337 -14.54 -17.76 12.30
CA ILE A 337 -15.70 -16.90 12.31
C ILE A 337 -15.27 -15.55 11.72
N ARG A 338 -16.03 -15.06 10.76
CA ARG A 338 -15.85 -13.72 10.16
C ARG A 338 -17.11 -12.91 10.37
N VAL A 339 -16.94 -11.76 10.94
CA VAL A 339 -18.02 -10.85 11.30
C VAL A 339 -17.74 -9.49 10.68
N ASP A 340 -18.80 -8.80 10.30
CA ASP A 340 -18.69 -7.39 9.97
C ASP A 340 -18.27 -6.62 11.23
N PRO A 341 -17.27 -5.71 11.16
CA PRO A 341 -16.80 -4.96 12.32
C PRO A 341 -17.89 -4.25 13.13
N GLU A 342 -18.94 -3.77 12.48
CA GLU A 342 -20.09 -3.12 13.15
C GLU A 342 -20.83 -4.04 14.12
N TYR A 343 -20.75 -5.36 13.90
CA TYR A 343 -21.43 -6.36 14.73
C TYR A 343 -20.46 -7.17 15.61
N SER A 344 -19.19 -6.77 15.66
CA SER A 344 -18.19 -7.48 16.49
C SER A 344 -18.57 -7.49 17.97
N GLU A 345 -19.17 -6.41 18.48
CA GLU A 345 -19.62 -6.26 19.87
C GLU A 345 -20.75 -7.25 20.27
N TRP A 346 -21.41 -7.85 19.29
CA TRP A 346 -22.44 -8.86 19.57
C TRP A 346 -21.87 -10.22 19.98
N ILE A 347 -20.58 -10.43 19.79
CA ILE A 347 -19.93 -11.67 20.14
C ILE A 347 -19.41 -11.54 21.57
N GLU A 348 -19.76 -12.52 22.39
CA GLU A 348 -19.38 -12.57 23.80
C GLU A 348 -18.61 -13.87 24.11
N THR A 349 -17.82 -13.82 25.17
CA THR A 349 -17.24 -15.03 25.76
C THR A 349 -17.94 -15.34 27.08
N ARG A 350 -18.33 -16.60 27.28
CA ARG A 350 -18.93 -17.07 28.56
C ARG A 350 -18.39 -18.44 28.94
N TYR A 351 -18.33 -18.70 30.24
CA TYR A 351 -18.15 -20.02 30.79
C TYR A 351 -19.52 -20.64 31.01
N ILE A 352 -19.78 -21.78 30.38
CA ILE A 352 -21.02 -22.59 30.56
C ILE A 352 -20.58 -23.97 30.96
N ASP A 353 -21.08 -24.45 32.09
CA ASP A 353 -20.74 -25.76 32.66
C ASP A 353 -19.23 -26.03 32.80
N GLY A 354 -18.47 -24.98 33.12
CA GLY A 354 -17.00 -25.04 33.30
C GLY A 354 -16.18 -25.02 32.00
N ALA A 355 -16.79 -24.89 30.82
CA ALA A 355 -16.12 -24.77 29.55
C ALA A 355 -16.25 -23.32 28.96
N PRO A 356 -15.20 -22.78 28.33
CA PRO A 356 -15.27 -21.48 27.66
C PRO A 356 -15.99 -21.60 26.32
N TYR A 357 -16.89 -20.68 26.05
CA TYR A 357 -17.65 -20.56 24.80
C TYR A 357 -17.52 -19.15 24.19
N ILE A 358 -17.54 -19.12 22.88
CA ILE A 358 -17.76 -17.90 22.11
C ILE A 358 -19.22 -17.94 21.65
N LEU A 359 -20.01 -16.97 22.07
CA LEU A 359 -21.43 -16.89 21.79
C LEU A 359 -21.68 -15.89 20.67
N ILE A 360 -22.48 -16.33 19.71
CA ILE A 360 -22.98 -15.49 18.61
C ILE A 360 -24.50 -15.42 18.73
N PRO A 361 -25.11 -14.22 18.88
CA PRO A 361 -26.55 -14.11 18.93
C PRO A 361 -27.19 -14.62 17.63
N ALA A 362 -28.06 -15.59 17.76
CA ALA A 362 -28.82 -16.15 16.65
C ALA A 362 -30.19 -15.47 16.58
N GLY A 363 -30.35 -14.51 15.68
CA GLY A 363 -31.64 -13.90 15.39
C GLY A 363 -32.48 -14.70 14.38
N ALA A 364 -33.52 -14.10 13.82
CA ALA A 364 -34.28 -14.68 12.72
C ALA A 364 -33.41 -14.79 11.46
N GLY A 365 -33.61 -15.86 10.66
CA GLY A 365 -32.93 -16.04 9.38
C GLY A 365 -31.60 -16.78 9.41
N VAL A 366 -31.33 -17.56 10.45
CA VAL A 366 -30.16 -18.43 10.52
C VAL A 366 -30.25 -19.52 9.45
N GLN A 367 -29.17 -19.70 8.70
CA GLN A 367 -29.05 -20.73 7.66
C GLN A 367 -27.81 -21.59 7.90
N VAL A 368 -27.93 -22.87 7.65
CA VAL A 368 -26.82 -23.83 7.65
C VAL A 368 -26.73 -24.45 6.24
N ASN A 369 -25.60 -24.24 5.56
CA ASN A 369 -25.40 -24.68 4.18
C ASN A 369 -26.52 -24.18 3.21
N GLY A 370 -27.02 -22.95 3.43
CA GLY A 370 -28.13 -22.36 2.64
C GLY A 370 -29.53 -22.83 3.05
N VAL A 371 -29.64 -23.71 4.04
CA VAL A 371 -30.93 -24.20 4.57
C VAL A 371 -31.33 -23.38 5.80
N PRO A 372 -32.47 -22.68 5.80
CA PRO A 372 -32.94 -21.97 6.98
C PRO A 372 -33.27 -22.96 8.11
N ILE A 373 -32.79 -22.67 9.32
CA ILE A 373 -33.06 -23.46 10.50
C ILE A 373 -33.91 -22.68 11.52
N ALA A 374 -34.75 -23.39 12.28
CA ALA A 374 -35.45 -22.85 13.43
C ALA A 374 -34.64 -23.16 14.70
N ILE A 375 -34.41 -22.10 15.51
CA ILE A 375 -33.82 -22.29 16.84
C ILE A 375 -34.99 -22.35 17.83
N THR A 376 -35.21 -23.54 18.38
CA THR A 376 -36.25 -23.77 19.40
C THR A 376 -35.66 -23.56 20.81
N ARG A 377 -36.43 -22.95 21.69
CA ARG A 377 -36.08 -22.91 23.10
C ARG A 377 -36.24 -24.34 23.67
N PRO A 378 -35.31 -24.83 24.48
CA PRO A 378 -35.57 -26.04 25.23
C PRO A 378 -36.82 -25.79 26.10
N ASP A 379 -37.74 -26.71 26.06
CA ASP A 379 -38.94 -26.68 26.93
C ASP A 379 -38.47 -26.62 28.39
N VAL A 380 -38.81 -25.56 29.09
CA VAL A 380 -38.65 -25.49 30.55
C VAL A 380 -39.77 -26.37 31.11
N GLU A 381 -39.44 -27.60 31.50
CA GLU A 381 -40.34 -28.40 32.34
C GLU A 381 -40.56 -27.62 33.64
N TYR A 382 -41.70 -27.02 33.79
CA TYR A 382 -42.16 -26.55 35.10
C TYR A 382 -42.54 -27.83 35.88
N GLU A 383 -41.70 -28.23 36.86
CA GLU A 383 -42.13 -29.11 37.90
C GLU A 383 -43.31 -28.42 38.61
N GLU A 384 -44.52 -28.92 38.39
CA GLU A 384 -45.67 -28.59 39.22
C GLU A 384 -45.37 -29.18 40.59
N GLU A 385 -45.05 -28.32 41.58
CA GLU A 385 -45.08 -28.71 42.99
C GLU A 385 -46.53 -29.02 43.38
N GLU A 386 -46.80 -30.32 43.75
CA GLU A 386 -47.98 -30.73 44.48
C GLU A 386 -47.95 -30.32 45.96
#